data_32ede2230c78b2b1e20d63c99bc0d6da
#
_entry.id   32ede2230c78b2b1e20d63c99bc0d6da
#
_cell.length_a   1.000
_cell.length_b   1.000
_cell.length_c   1.000
_cell.angle_alpha   90.00
_cell.angle_beta   90.00
_cell.angle_gamma   90.00
#
_symmetry.space_group_name_H-M   'P 1'
#
loop_
_entity.id
_entity.type
_entity.pdbx_description
1 polymer ?
#
loop_
_entity_poly.entity_id
_entity_poly.type
_entity_poly.pdbx_seq_one_letter_code
_entity_poly.pdbx_strand_id
1 'polypeptide(L)'
;MARPLEDWMIPLIKGMLLRKDDQSDIAACFLINSGRVAEINTNQRSPEVKAAAPEDLPPAGPYPSAYELWKAQANLWAARVALQAVQEKIEQALVAVENAEHRMGGK
;
A
#
# COMPACT_ATOMS: atom_id res chain seq x y z
N MET A 1 1.37 -10.14 -6.52
CA MET A 1 0.75 -10.45 -7.83
C MET A 1 0.23 -9.16 -8.46
N ALA A 2 0.51 -8.98 -9.74
CA ALA A 2 0.08 -7.76 -10.42
C ALA A 2 -1.43 -7.79 -10.71
N ARG A 3 -2.08 -6.64 -10.58
CA ARG A 3 -3.48 -6.53 -10.95
C ARG A 3 -3.59 -6.29 -12.46
N PRO A 4 -4.74 -6.64 -13.07
CA PRO A 4 -4.91 -6.42 -14.50
C PRO A 4 -5.02 -4.93 -14.83
N LEU A 5 -4.58 -4.57 -16.04
CA LEU A 5 -4.74 -3.23 -16.55
C LEU A 5 -6.23 -2.97 -16.83
N GLU A 6 -6.74 -1.86 -16.31
CA GLU A 6 -8.12 -1.44 -16.52
C GLU A 6 -8.16 -0.16 -17.36
N ASP A 7 -9.27 0.03 -18.09
CA ASP A 7 -9.38 1.15 -19.03
C ASP A 7 -9.20 2.52 -18.37
N TRP A 8 -9.68 2.69 -17.14
CA TRP A 8 -9.58 3.98 -16.44
C TRP A 8 -8.14 4.36 -16.10
N MET A 9 -7.25 3.37 -16.04
CA MET A 9 -5.82 3.61 -15.75
C MET A 9 -5.09 4.23 -16.95
N ILE A 10 -5.53 3.94 -18.16
CA ILE A 10 -4.78 4.27 -19.37
C ILE A 10 -4.53 5.76 -19.54
N PRO A 11 -5.55 6.63 -19.42
CA PRO A 11 -5.30 8.08 -19.53
C PRO A 11 -4.32 8.58 -18.47
N LEU A 12 -4.42 8.06 -17.25
CA LEU A 12 -3.52 8.44 -16.16
C LEU A 12 -2.08 7.99 -16.45
N ILE A 13 -1.93 6.76 -16.92
CA ILE A 13 -0.60 6.23 -17.29
C ILE A 13 0.02 7.09 -18.39
N LYS A 14 -0.75 7.45 -19.42
CA LYS A 14 -0.25 8.30 -20.50
C LYS A 14 0.17 9.66 -19.99
N GLY A 15 -0.61 10.26 -19.09
CA GLY A 15 -0.26 11.53 -18.47
C GLY A 15 1.03 11.45 -17.68
N MET A 16 1.20 10.37 -16.90
CA MET A 16 2.43 10.17 -16.13
C MET A 16 3.65 9.96 -17.02
N LEU A 17 3.47 9.27 -18.16
CA LEU A 17 4.54 9.12 -19.15
C LEU A 17 4.93 10.47 -19.77
N LEU A 18 3.96 11.33 -20.05
CA LEU A 18 4.24 12.68 -20.56
C LEU A 18 4.96 13.53 -19.52
N ARG A 19 4.64 13.33 -18.24
CA ARG A 19 5.33 14.02 -17.14
C ARG A 19 6.75 13.51 -16.93
N LYS A 20 7.13 12.46 -17.66
CA LYS A 20 8.45 11.83 -17.57
C LYS A 20 8.67 10.99 -16.31
N ASP A 21 7.61 10.47 -15.74
CA ASP A 21 7.72 9.53 -14.63
C ASP A 21 8.37 8.24 -15.12
N ASP A 22 9.09 7.58 -14.23
CA ASP A 22 9.71 6.29 -14.53
C ASP A 22 8.64 5.24 -14.74
N GLN A 23 8.78 4.39 -15.77
CA GLN A 23 7.80 3.35 -16.07
C GLN A 23 7.60 2.38 -14.91
N SER A 24 8.67 2.06 -14.19
CA SER A 24 8.57 1.17 -13.02
C SER A 24 7.76 1.83 -11.89
N ASP A 25 7.90 3.14 -11.71
CA ASP A 25 7.12 3.88 -10.72
C ASP A 25 5.65 3.93 -11.11
N ILE A 26 5.36 4.14 -12.40
CA ILE A 26 3.98 4.14 -12.89
C ILE A 26 3.33 2.78 -12.63
N ALA A 27 4.03 1.71 -12.98
CA ALA A 27 3.53 0.36 -12.75
C ALA A 27 3.29 0.10 -11.27
N ALA A 28 4.19 0.54 -10.41
CA ALA A 28 4.04 0.39 -8.96
C ALA A 28 2.85 1.19 -8.43
N CYS A 29 2.62 2.38 -8.97
CA CYS A 29 1.49 3.22 -8.57
C CYS A 29 0.15 2.50 -8.74
N PHE A 30 -0.01 1.78 -9.84
CA PHE A 30 -1.25 1.07 -10.16
C PHE A 30 -1.20 -0.42 -9.81
N LEU A 31 -0.07 -0.90 -9.33
CA LEU A 31 0.16 -2.33 -9.00
C LEU A 31 -0.05 -3.23 -10.22
N ILE A 32 0.37 -2.78 -11.38
CA ILE A 32 0.29 -3.53 -12.63
C ILE A 32 1.68 -3.94 -13.10
N ASN A 33 1.74 -4.83 -14.08
CA ASN A 33 3.01 -5.24 -14.68
C ASN A 33 3.59 -4.10 -15.52
N SER A 34 4.88 -3.82 -15.36
CA SER A 34 5.56 -2.75 -16.10
C SER A 34 5.51 -2.97 -17.62
N GLY A 35 5.35 -4.23 -18.08
CA GLY A 35 5.16 -4.51 -19.47
C GLY A 35 3.92 -3.84 -20.06
N ARG A 36 2.86 -3.68 -19.25
CA ARG A 36 1.64 -2.97 -19.70
C ARG A 36 1.93 -1.51 -19.92
N VAL A 37 2.73 -0.89 -19.04
CA VAL A 37 3.14 0.51 -19.19
C VAL A 37 3.98 0.68 -20.46
N ALA A 38 4.90 -0.24 -20.71
CA ALA A 38 5.74 -0.20 -21.92
C ALA A 38 4.91 -0.30 -23.19
N GLU A 39 3.88 -1.16 -23.20
CA GLU A 39 2.97 -1.29 -24.35
C GLU A 39 2.22 0.01 -24.63
N ILE A 40 1.79 0.71 -23.58
CA ILE A 40 1.10 1.99 -23.71
C ILE A 40 2.09 3.05 -24.22
N ASN A 41 3.31 3.06 -23.69
CA ASN A 41 4.32 4.03 -24.07
C ASN A 41 4.71 3.91 -25.55
N THR A 42 4.68 2.70 -26.11
CA THR A 42 5.04 2.46 -27.51
C THR A 42 3.83 2.44 -28.45
N ASN A 43 2.66 2.80 -27.94
CA ASN A 43 1.40 2.82 -28.69
C ASN A 43 0.96 1.45 -29.21
N GLN A 44 1.46 0.39 -28.62
CA GLN A 44 1.01 -0.97 -28.94
C GLN A 44 -0.36 -1.26 -28.36
N ARG A 45 -0.76 -0.46 -27.34
CA ARG A 45 -2.05 -0.63 -26.66
C ARG A 45 -2.72 0.73 -26.54
N SER A 46 -4.00 0.77 -26.93
CA SER A 46 -4.87 1.94 -26.77
C SER A 46 -4.27 3.25 -27.32
N PRO A 47 -3.77 3.25 -28.56
CA PRO A 47 -3.12 4.46 -29.11
C PRO A 47 -4.09 5.64 -29.27
N GLU A 48 -5.38 5.38 -29.33
CA GLU A 48 -6.43 6.40 -29.51
C GLU A 48 -6.83 7.09 -28.21
N VAL A 49 -6.46 6.56 -27.05
CA VAL A 49 -6.82 7.15 -25.76
C VAL A 49 -5.96 8.36 -25.48
N LYS A 50 -6.58 9.45 -25.10
CA LYS A 50 -5.84 10.68 -24.75
C LYS A 50 -5.32 10.63 -23.32
N ALA A 51 -4.19 11.31 -23.10
CA ALA A 51 -3.63 11.44 -21.76
C ALA A 51 -4.51 12.30 -20.87
N ALA A 52 -4.58 11.96 -19.58
CA ALA A 52 -5.28 12.77 -18.59
C ALA A 52 -4.56 14.10 -18.40
N ALA A 53 -5.30 15.13 -17.96
CA ALA A 53 -4.72 16.43 -17.66
C ALA A 53 -3.73 16.33 -16.50
N PRO A 54 -2.68 17.19 -16.48
CA PRO A 54 -1.69 17.12 -15.40
C PRO A 54 -2.27 17.23 -14.01
N GLU A 55 -3.32 18.01 -13.81
CA GLU A 55 -3.95 18.19 -12.50
C GLU A 55 -4.71 16.96 -12.01
N ASP A 56 -4.99 16.02 -12.91
CA ASP A 56 -5.71 14.80 -12.57
C ASP A 56 -4.79 13.62 -12.24
N LEU A 57 -3.47 13.84 -12.38
CA LEU A 57 -2.52 12.75 -12.18
C LEU A 57 -2.22 12.50 -10.71
N PRO A 58 -1.92 11.24 -10.34
CA PRO A 58 -1.42 10.97 -9.00
C PRO A 58 -0.11 11.69 -8.75
N PRO A 59 0.29 11.89 -7.48
CA PRO A 59 1.59 12.48 -7.18
C PRO A 59 2.72 11.70 -7.84
N ALA A 60 3.80 12.39 -8.20
CA ALA A 60 4.97 11.73 -8.74
C ALA A 60 5.61 10.83 -7.69
N GLY A 61 6.10 9.65 -8.16
CA GLY A 61 6.78 8.72 -7.27
C GLY A 61 8.09 9.26 -6.73
N PRO A 62 8.91 8.38 -6.14
CA PRO A 62 8.83 6.92 -6.32
C PRO A 62 7.71 6.26 -5.54
N TYR A 63 7.26 5.11 -6.05
CA TYR A 63 6.23 4.30 -5.42
C TYR A 63 6.86 2.97 -5.00
N PRO A 64 6.43 2.40 -3.85
CA PRO A 64 6.93 1.11 -3.45
C PRO A 64 6.45 0.01 -4.42
N SER A 65 7.31 -0.96 -4.67
CA SER A 65 6.93 -2.13 -5.46
C SER A 65 5.86 -2.94 -4.71
N ALA A 66 5.19 -3.85 -5.42
CA ALA A 66 4.22 -4.74 -4.79
C ALA A 66 4.88 -5.56 -3.67
N TYR A 67 6.12 -6.00 -3.87
CA TYR A 67 6.86 -6.73 -2.84
C TYR A 67 7.13 -5.87 -1.62
N GLU A 68 7.59 -4.63 -1.82
CA GLU A 68 7.86 -3.70 -0.72
C GLU A 68 6.59 -3.39 0.07
N LEU A 69 5.49 -3.17 -0.64
CA LEU A 69 4.20 -2.92 0.00
C LEU A 69 3.75 -4.12 0.82
N TRP A 70 3.85 -5.33 0.24
CA TRP A 70 3.51 -6.56 0.94
C TRP A 70 4.36 -6.72 2.21
N LYS A 71 5.65 -6.46 2.09
CA LYS A 71 6.59 -6.58 3.22
C LYS A 71 6.23 -5.59 4.32
N ALA A 72 5.89 -4.36 3.95
CA ALA A 72 5.48 -3.34 4.93
C ALA A 72 4.19 -3.75 5.63
N GLN A 73 3.22 -4.29 4.90
CA GLN A 73 1.97 -4.76 5.48
C GLN A 73 2.19 -5.94 6.42
N ALA A 74 3.08 -6.87 6.04
CA ALA A 74 3.42 -8.00 6.88
C ALA A 74 4.09 -7.55 8.19
N ASN A 75 4.99 -6.57 8.10
CA ASN A 75 5.64 -6.01 9.28
C ASN A 75 4.63 -5.32 10.19
N LEU A 76 3.69 -4.58 9.61
CA LEU A 76 2.65 -3.92 10.39
C LEU A 76 1.77 -4.93 11.11
N TRP A 77 1.38 -6.00 10.42
CA TRP A 77 0.59 -7.06 11.02
C TRP A 77 1.33 -7.71 12.19
N ALA A 78 2.61 -8.02 12.01
CA ALA A 78 3.44 -8.59 13.07
C ALA A 78 3.54 -7.65 14.28
N ALA A 79 3.67 -6.36 14.03
CA ALA A 79 3.70 -5.36 15.10
C ALA A 79 2.38 -5.30 15.88
N ARG A 80 1.25 -5.43 15.18
CA ARG A 80 -0.06 -5.47 15.82
C ARG A 80 -0.23 -6.69 16.71
N VAL A 81 0.22 -7.85 16.24
CA VAL A 81 0.16 -9.08 17.03
C VAL A 81 1.02 -8.95 18.29
N ALA A 82 2.23 -8.41 18.16
CA ALA A 82 3.11 -8.21 19.30
C ALA A 82 2.51 -7.23 20.31
N LEU A 83 1.91 -6.14 19.82
CA LEU A 83 1.28 -5.15 20.69
C LEU A 83 0.10 -5.75 21.43
N GLN A 84 -0.72 -6.57 20.76
CA GLN A 84 -1.85 -7.24 21.39
C GLN A 84 -1.39 -8.17 22.49
N ALA A 85 -0.30 -8.92 22.29
CA ALA A 85 0.24 -9.79 23.30
C ALA A 85 0.70 -9.02 24.54
N VAL A 86 1.32 -7.84 24.33
CA VAL A 86 1.72 -6.97 25.43
C VAL A 86 0.50 -6.44 26.19
N GLN A 87 -0.55 -6.03 25.46
CA GLN A 87 -1.77 -5.56 26.10
C GLN A 87 -2.41 -6.64 26.96
N GLU A 88 -2.43 -7.87 26.48
CA GLU A 88 -2.97 -8.99 27.26
C GLU A 88 -2.18 -9.21 28.55
N LYS A 89 -0.85 -9.10 28.47
CA LYS A 89 -0.01 -9.23 29.67
C LYS A 89 -0.26 -8.11 30.67
N ILE A 90 -0.46 -6.89 30.19
CA ILE A 90 -0.79 -5.76 31.03
C ILE A 90 -2.13 -6.00 31.73
N GLU A 91 -3.13 -6.46 31.01
CA GLU A 91 -4.45 -6.73 31.58
C GLU A 91 -4.37 -7.81 32.64
N GLN A 92 -3.60 -8.88 32.38
CA GLN A 92 -3.40 -9.95 33.35
C GLN A 92 -2.71 -9.44 34.63
N ALA A 93 -1.70 -8.58 34.46
CA ALA A 93 -1.01 -7.98 35.59
C ALA A 93 -1.93 -7.09 36.41
N LEU A 94 -2.79 -6.29 35.75
CA LEU A 94 -3.75 -5.43 36.43
C LEU A 94 -4.76 -6.26 37.22
N VAL A 95 -5.27 -7.35 36.64
CA VAL A 95 -6.19 -8.25 37.35
C VAL A 95 -5.51 -8.84 38.59
N ALA A 96 -4.25 -9.27 38.44
CA ALA A 96 -3.49 -9.82 39.56
C ALA A 96 -3.31 -8.82 40.68
N VAL A 97 -3.01 -7.55 40.34
CA VAL A 97 -2.89 -6.46 41.33
C VAL A 97 -4.23 -6.20 42.02
N GLU A 98 -5.29 -6.11 41.26
CA GLU A 98 -6.64 -5.89 41.82
C GLU A 98 -7.02 -7.01 42.78
N ASN A 99 -6.74 -8.27 42.41
CA ASN A 99 -7.04 -9.41 43.27
C ASN A 99 -6.22 -9.36 44.54
N ALA A 100 -4.94 -8.98 44.47
CA ALA A 100 -4.10 -8.85 45.64
C ALA A 100 -4.60 -7.76 46.56
N GLU A 101 -4.97 -6.60 45.99
CA GLU A 101 -5.52 -5.48 46.78
C GLU A 101 -6.81 -5.89 47.46
N HIS A 102 -7.67 -6.59 46.74
CA HIS A 102 -8.96 -7.04 47.29
C HIS A 102 -8.73 -7.99 48.46
N ARG A 103 -7.79 -8.92 48.35
CA ARG A 103 -7.48 -9.85 49.45
C ARG A 103 -6.91 -9.12 50.66
N MET A 104 -6.06 -8.13 50.43
CA MET A 104 -5.40 -7.39 51.49
C MET A 104 -6.29 -6.38 52.18
N GLY A 105 -7.13 -5.69 51.42
CA GLY A 105 -7.99 -4.63 51.90
C GLY A 105 -9.45 -4.99 52.02
N GLY A 106 -9.83 -6.16 51.56
CA GLY A 106 -11.23 -6.54 51.42
C GLY A 106 -11.86 -7.18 52.63
N LYS A 107 -11.67 -6.61 53.72
CA LYS A 107 -12.22 -7.14 54.97
C LYS A 107 -13.69 -6.84 55.11
#